data_021165e11abbf0a65111fed8c9899d98
#
_entry.id   021165e11abbf0a65111fed8c9899d98
#
_cell.length_a   1.000
_cell.length_b   1.000
_cell.length_c   1.000
_cell.angle_alpha   90.00
_cell.angle_beta   90.00
_cell.angle_gamma   90.00
#
_symmetry.space_group_name_H-M   'P 1'
#
loop_
_entity.id
_entity.type
_entity.pdbx_description
1 polymer ?
#
loop_
_entity_poly.entity_id
_entity_poly.type
_entity_poly.pdbx_seq_one_letter_code
_entity_poly.pdbx_strand_id
1 'polypeptide(L)'
;PALSRGEIQVIGATTFAEYRKYIEKDAALERRFQPVTVAEPTIEEASQIMQGIAKAYAQFHGVEISPEIAHQCVVLSERYITDRFLPDKAIDLLDEACSDVNLQCKDISRLAELKKERGDYELELRMLNEDAENQNFERLALLRSKLMQLAPQIEELEAKPKPAVTMENLARIIELWTKIPASKIKAQEYQQLKGL
;
A
#
# COMPACT_ATOMS: atom_id res chain seq x y z
N PRO A 1 10.87 37.72 7.86
CA PRO A 1 11.32 38.28 9.13
C PRO A 1 11.33 37.29 10.30
N ALA A 2 10.30 36.43 10.49
CA ALA A 2 10.22 35.50 11.61
C ALA A 2 11.29 34.37 11.53
N LEU A 3 11.57 33.84 10.35
CA LEU A 3 12.62 32.86 10.12
C LEU A 3 14.03 33.41 10.46
N SER A 4 14.25 34.70 10.15
CA SER A 4 15.55 35.35 10.42
C SER A 4 15.78 35.65 11.91
N ARG A 5 14.72 35.72 12.70
CA ARG A 5 14.75 35.95 14.13
C ARG A 5 14.80 34.69 14.97
N GLY A 6 14.75 33.51 14.31
CA GLY A 6 14.73 32.24 15.02
C GLY A 6 13.40 31.94 15.74
N GLU A 7 12.33 32.68 15.42
CA GLU A 7 11.03 32.54 16.06
C GLU A 7 10.31 31.29 15.58
N ILE A 8 10.69 30.76 14.39
CA ILE A 8 10.14 29.54 13.82
C ILE A 8 11.24 28.64 13.27
N GLN A 9 11.08 27.33 13.43
CA GLN A 9 11.92 26.33 12.79
C GLN A 9 11.10 25.70 11.63
N VAL A 10 11.72 25.55 10.47
CA VAL A 10 11.08 25.03 9.28
C VAL A 10 11.93 23.90 8.71
N ILE A 11 11.31 22.76 8.44
CA ILE A 11 11.86 21.65 7.67
C ILE A 11 11.09 21.59 6.36
N GLY A 12 11.79 21.73 5.23
CA GLY A 12 11.21 21.63 3.89
C GLY A 12 11.78 20.42 3.17
N ALA A 13 10.95 19.73 2.42
CA ALA A 13 11.37 18.67 1.50
C ALA A 13 11.18 19.15 0.06
N THR A 14 12.19 18.90 -0.79
CA THR A 14 12.19 19.30 -2.20
C THR A 14 13.11 18.39 -3.01
N THR A 15 13.03 18.46 -4.32
CA THR A 15 13.97 17.76 -5.21
C THR A 15 15.25 18.57 -5.42
N PHE A 16 16.33 17.89 -5.85
CA PHE A 16 17.59 18.59 -6.19
C PHE A 16 17.40 19.64 -7.27
N ALA A 17 16.56 19.37 -8.26
CA ALA A 17 16.29 20.31 -9.35
C ALA A 17 15.57 21.58 -8.86
N GLU A 18 14.59 21.43 -7.97
CA GLU A 18 13.86 22.55 -7.38
C GLU A 18 14.73 23.32 -6.39
N TYR A 19 15.52 22.61 -5.56
CA TYR A 19 16.48 23.26 -4.66
C TYR A 19 17.43 24.18 -5.42
N ARG A 20 18.09 23.69 -6.49
CA ARG A 20 18.96 24.47 -7.36
C ARG A 20 18.26 25.65 -8.04
N LYS A 21 17.00 25.45 -8.42
CA LYS A 21 16.22 26.47 -9.13
C LYS A 21 15.76 27.62 -8.22
N TYR A 22 15.34 27.30 -7.01
CA TYR A 22 14.60 28.22 -6.15
C TYR A 22 15.34 28.60 -4.86
N ILE A 23 16.19 27.75 -4.30
CA ILE A 23 16.86 28.00 -3.01
C ILE A 23 18.30 28.45 -3.25
N GLU A 24 19.09 27.69 -4.02
CA GLU A 24 20.52 27.98 -4.26
C GLU A 24 20.76 29.32 -4.98
N LYS A 25 19.78 29.76 -5.78
CA LYS A 25 19.85 31.08 -6.46
C LYS A 25 19.45 32.27 -5.60
N ASP A 26 18.82 32.04 -4.46
CA ASP A 26 18.43 33.06 -3.51
C ASP A 26 19.40 33.05 -2.31
N ALA A 27 20.40 33.94 -2.32
CA ALA A 27 21.39 34.03 -1.26
C ALA A 27 20.79 34.29 0.14
N ALA A 28 19.56 34.81 0.22
CA ALA A 28 18.89 35.01 1.49
C ALA A 28 18.25 33.72 2.03
N LEU A 29 17.79 32.82 1.15
CA LEU A 29 17.28 31.49 1.51
C LEU A 29 18.42 30.51 1.76
N GLU A 30 19.46 30.50 0.91
CA GLU A 30 20.61 29.61 1.02
C GLU A 30 21.28 29.70 2.40
N ARG A 31 21.44 30.91 2.92
CA ARG A 31 22.05 31.15 4.25
C ARG A 31 21.18 30.74 5.44
N ARG A 32 19.90 30.45 5.22
CA ARG A 32 18.91 30.13 6.25
C ARG A 32 18.52 28.66 6.32
N PHE A 33 18.80 27.91 5.26
CA PHE A 33 18.52 26.50 5.17
C PHE A 33 19.81 25.72 5.00
N GLN A 34 20.02 24.74 5.86
CA GLN A 34 21.07 23.76 5.67
C GLN A 34 20.55 22.57 4.88
N PRO A 35 21.10 22.31 3.69
CA PRO A 35 20.66 21.15 2.91
C PRO A 35 21.07 19.84 3.59
N VAL A 36 20.12 18.93 3.69
CA VAL A 36 20.33 17.53 4.11
C VAL A 36 20.02 16.65 2.91
N THR A 37 21.07 16.07 2.33
CA THR A 37 20.91 15.17 1.19
C THR A 37 20.40 13.81 1.65
N VAL A 38 19.25 13.39 1.12
CA VAL A 38 18.72 12.04 1.27
C VAL A 38 19.08 11.27 0.03
N ALA A 39 20.02 10.33 0.14
CA ALA A 39 20.43 9.47 -0.97
C ALA A 39 19.40 8.33 -1.20
N GLU A 40 19.42 7.77 -2.41
CA GLU A 40 18.69 6.55 -2.68
C GLU A 40 19.23 5.41 -1.81
N PRO A 41 18.36 4.62 -1.16
CA PRO A 41 18.81 3.49 -0.33
C PRO A 41 19.41 2.37 -1.18
N THR A 42 20.32 1.62 -0.57
CA THR A 42 20.83 0.37 -1.14
C THR A 42 19.73 -0.69 -1.23
N ILE A 43 19.98 -1.77 -1.98
CA ILE A 43 19.04 -2.90 -2.08
C ILE A 43 18.74 -3.50 -0.70
N GLU A 44 19.74 -3.61 0.17
CA GLU A 44 19.62 -4.12 1.53
C GLU A 44 18.75 -3.23 2.40
N GLU A 45 19.01 -1.91 2.37
CA GLU A 45 18.22 -0.93 3.11
C GLU A 45 16.77 -0.85 2.60
N ALA A 46 16.59 -0.83 1.27
CA ALA A 46 15.26 -0.87 0.66
C ALA A 46 14.50 -2.16 1.02
N SER A 47 15.19 -3.30 1.10
CA SER A 47 14.58 -4.56 1.53
C SER A 47 14.10 -4.52 2.98
N GLN A 48 14.85 -3.87 3.87
CA GLN A 48 14.42 -3.66 5.26
C GLN A 48 13.19 -2.74 5.33
N ILE A 49 13.16 -1.67 4.53
CA ILE A 49 11.99 -0.80 4.42
C ILE A 49 10.77 -1.60 3.95
N MET A 50 10.93 -2.39 2.88
CA MET A 50 9.85 -3.21 2.33
C MET A 50 9.29 -4.23 3.33
N GLN A 51 10.16 -4.90 4.11
CA GLN A 51 9.73 -5.80 5.18
C GLN A 51 8.93 -5.06 6.27
N GLY A 52 9.35 -3.84 6.60
CA GLY A 52 8.65 -3.00 7.59
C GLY A 52 7.22 -2.63 7.16
N ILE A 53 7.01 -2.33 5.88
CA ILE A 53 5.71 -1.90 5.36
C ILE A 53 4.83 -3.05 4.86
N ALA A 54 5.41 -4.22 4.53
CA ALA A 54 4.69 -5.37 3.95
C ALA A 54 3.46 -5.77 4.76
N LYS A 55 3.54 -5.73 6.10
CA LYS A 55 2.41 -6.07 6.97
C LYS A 55 1.22 -5.11 6.80
N ALA A 56 1.48 -3.82 6.66
CA ALA A 56 0.44 -2.82 6.46
C ALA A 56 -0.25 -3.02 5.10
N TYR A 57 0.54 -3.24 4.03
CA TYR A 57 0.02 -3.54 2.69
C TYR A 57 -0.78 -4.86 2.66
N ALA A 58 -0.26 -5.91 3.31
CA ALA A 58 -0.97 -7.20 3.43
C ALA A 58 -2.33 -7.06 4.11
N GLN A 59 -2.41 -6.23 5.16
CA GLN A 59 -3.69 -5.94 5.85
C GLN A 59 -4.64 -5.12 5.00
N PHE A 60 -4.12 -4.08 4.32
CA PHE A 60 -4.93 -3.19 3.49
C PHE A 60 -5.55 -3.92 2.31
N HIS A 61 -4.77 -4.72 1.58
CA HIS A 61 -5.24 -5.47 0.42
C HIS A 61 -5.90 -6.82 0.75
N GLY A 62 -5.80 -7.29 1.98
CA GLY A 62 -6.35 -8.59 2.40
C GLY A 62 -5.58 -9.80 1.84
N VAL A 63 -4.29 -9.65 1.56
CA VAL A 63 -3.40 -10.66 0.97
C VAL A 63 -2.30 -11.09 1.94
N GLU A 64 -1.55 -12.14 1.59
CA GLU A 64 -0.32 -12.52 2.29
C GLU A 64 0.91 -12.10 1.46
N ILE A 65 1.90 -11.54 2.14
CA ILE A 65 3.17 -11.12 1.56
C ILE A 65 4.29 -11.78 2.36
N SER A 66 5.04 -12.68 1.73
CA SER A 66 6.20 -13.28 2.36
C SER A 66 7.40 -12.31 2.37
N PRO A 67 8.35 -12.46 3.30
CA PRO A 67 9.59 -11.67 3.31
C PRO A 67 10.37 -11.78 2.01
N GLU A 68 10.35 -12.95 1.37
CA GLU A 68 10.99 -13.19 0.08
C GLU A 68 10.35 -12.37 -1.02
N ILE A 69 9.02 -12.27 -1.06
CA ILE A 69 8.31 -11.45 -2.05
C ILE A 69 8.59 -9.97 -1.83
N ALA A 70 8.63 -9.50 -0.58
CA ALA A 70 9.00 -8.12 -0.26
C ALA A 70 10.43 -7.79 -0.75
N HIS A 71 11.39 -8.69 -0.56
CA HIS A 71 12.75 -8.56 -1.08
C HIS A 71 12.78 -8.59 -2.61
N GLN A 72 12.05 -9.50 -3.23
CA GLN A 72 11.99 -9.62 -4.69
C GLN A 72 11.39 -8.37 -5.36
N CYS A 73 10.48 -7.65 -4.71
CA CYS A 73 10.01 -6.35 -5.21
C CYS A 73 11.17 -5.36 -5.39
N VAL A 74 12.13 -5.33 -4.45
CA VAL A 74 13.31 -4.46 -4.56
C VAL A 74 14.22 -4.92 -5.71
N VAL A 75 14.58 -6.19 -5.73
CA VAL A 75 15.51 -6.73 -6.74
C VAL A 75 14.95 -6.57 -8.16
N LEU A 76 13.68 -6.90 -8.35
CA LEU A 76 13.05 -6.81 -9.67
C LEU A 76 12.81 -5.36 -10.10
N SER A 77 12.38 -4.50 -9.19
CA SER A 77 12.19 -3.08 -9.51
C SER A 77 13.53 -2.42 -9.86
N GLU A 78 14.60 -2.72 -9.14
CA GLU A 78 15.93 -2.20 -9.45
C GLU A 78 16.42 -2.64 -10.84
N ARG A 79 16.16 -3.88 -11.20
CA ARG A 79 16.61 -4.45 -12.47
C ARG A 79 15.82 -4.01 -13.69
N TYR A 80 14.50 -3.89 -13.56
CA TYR A 80 13.59 -3.70 -14.69
C TYR A 80 12.95 -2.32 -14.76
N ILE A 81 12.93 -1.54 -13.66
CA ILE A 81 12.32 -0.21 -13.60
C ILE A 81 13.44 0.82 -13.43
N THR A 82 13.77 1.53 -14.52
CA THR A 82 14.92 2.43 -14.58
C THR A 82 14.56 3.93 -14.49
N ASP A 83 13.28 4.25 -14.54
CA ASP A 83 12.75 5.61 -14.56
C ASP A 83 12.35 6.15 -13.18
N ARG A 84 12.50 5.33 -12.13
CA ARG A 84 12.14 5.65 -10.74
C ARG A 84 13.24 5.17 -9.79
N PHE A 85 13.20 5.68 -8.57
CA PHE A 85 14.19 5.39 -7.52
C PHE A 85 13.64 4.46 -6.44
N LEU A 86 14.54 3.77 -5.74
CA LEU A 86 14.21 3.05 -4.51
C LEU A 86 13.97 4.06 -3.36
N PRO A 87 13.08 3.75 -2.41
CA PRO A 87 12.25 2.53 -2.33
C PRO A 87 10.96 2.62 -3.13
N ASP A 88 10.57 3.79 -3.68
CA ASP A 88 9.26 4.05 -4.27
C ASP A 88 8.89 3.04 -5.37
N LYS A 89 9.81 2.75 -6.32
CA LYS A 89 9.55 1.79 -7.37
C LYS A 89 9.25 0.36 -6.87
N ALA A 90 9.83 -0.03 -5.73
CA ALA A 90 9.56 -1.33 -5.11
C ALA A 90 8.22 -1.32 -4.37
N ILE A 91 7.88 -0.20 -3.73
CA ILE A 91 6.60 0.01 -3.07
C ILE A 91 5.46 -0.02 -4.09
N ASP A 92 5.60 0.72 -5.19
CA ASP A 92 4.62 0.75 -6.29
C ASP A 92 4.39 -0.66 -6.87
N LEU A 93 5.49 -1.41 -7.09
CA LEU A 93 5.39 -2.78 -7.59
C LEU A 93 4.65 -3.71 -6.63
N LEU A 94 4.90 -3.59 -5.32
CA LEU A 94 4.22 -4.36 -4.31
C LEU A 94 2.73 -4.00 -4.25
N ASP A 95 2.41 -2.70 -4.23
CA ASP A 95 1.03 -2.21 -4.16
C ASP A 95 0.20 -2.71 -5.34
N GLU A 96 0.72 -2.58 -6.56
CA GLU A 96 0.03 -3.03 -7.77
C GLU A 96 -0.12 -4.55 -7.81
N ALA A 97 0.90 -5.30 -7.37
CA ALA A 97 0.81 -6.76 -7.28
C ALA A 97 -0.22 -7.21 -6.25
N CYS A 98 -0.31 -6.53 -5.10
CA CYS A 98 -1.35 -6.79 -4.10
C CYS A 98 -2.75 -6.47 -4.63
N SER A 99 -2.89 -5.34 -5.35
CA SER A 99 -4.14 -4.93 -5.99
C SER A 99 -4.60 -5.94 -7.03
N ASP A 100 -3.68 -6.45 -7.85
CA ASP A 100 -3.96 -7.48 -8.85
C ASP A 100 -4.47 -8.78 -8.22
N VAL A 101 -3.84 -9.24 -7.13
CA VAL A 101 -4.30 -10.42 -6.38
C VAL A 101 -5.68 -10.17 -5.74
N ASN A 102 -5.89 -8.99 -5.15
CA ASN A 102 -7.16 -8.59 -4.56
C ASN A 102 -8.30 -8.63 -5.59
N LEU A 103 -8.09 -8.02 -6.77
CA LEU A 103 -9.09 -7.98 -7.84
C LEU A 103 -9.45 -9.34 -8.40
N GLN A 104 -8.52 -10.29 -8.39
CA GLN A 104 -8.75 -11.66 -8.86
C GLN A 104 -9.45 -12.54 -7.82
N CYS A 105 -9.37 -12.19 -6.53
CA CYS A 105 -9.95 -12.96 -5.44
C CYS A 105 -11.38 -12.51 -5.13
N LYS A 106 -12.37 -13.26 -5.62
CA LYS A 106 -13.78 -12.97 -5.38
C LYS A 106 -14.16 -12.97 -3.89
N ASP A 107 -13.48 -13.78 -3.07
CA ASP A 107 -13.74 -13.86 -1.63
C ASP A 107 -13.38 -12.54 -0.91
N ILE A 108 -12.30 -11.87 -1.32
CA ILE A 108 -11.91 -10.56 -0.76
C ILE A 108 -12.95 -9.50 -1.12
N SER A 109 -13.34 -9.42 -2.39
CA SER A 109 -14.34 -8.46 -2.85
C SER A 109 -15.68 -8.70 -2.13
N ARG A 110 -16.10 -9.96 -2.00
CA ARG A 110 -17.33 -10.31 -1.30
C ARG A 110 -17.28 -9.98 0.20
N LEU A 111 -16.14 -10.24 0.84
CA LEU A 111 -15.93 -9.88 2.24
C LEU A 111 -16.00 -8.36 2.46
N ALA A 112 -15.42 -7.58 1.55
CA ALA A 112 -15.46 -6.12 1.61
C ALA A 112 -16.91 -5.60 1.47
N GLU A 113 -17.69 -6.16 0.53
CA GLU A 113 -19.12 -5.82 0.37
C GLU A 113 -19.92 -6.11 1.64
N LEU A 114 -19.77 -7.32 2.21
CA LEU A 114 -20.51 -7.72 3.42
C LEU A 114 -20.11 -6.87 4.63
N LYS A 115 -18.84 -6.51 4.78
CA LYS A 115 -18.38 -5.61 5.85
C LYS A 115 -18.93 -4.20 5.70
N LYS A 116 -19.00 -3.70 4.47
CA LYS A 116 -19.62 -2.41 4.18
C LYS A 116 -21.11 -2.45 4.52
N GLU A 117 -21.85 -3.45 4.03
CA GLU A 117 -23.27 -3.63 4.32
C GLU A 117 -23.55 -3.72 5.84
N ARG A 118 -22.70 -4.45 6.57
CA ARG A 118 -22.76 -4.50 8.02
C ARG A 118 -22.57 -3.12 8.65
N GLY A 119 -21.56 -2.36 8.21
CA GLY A 119 -21.30 -1.00 8.70
C GLY A 119 -22.47 -0.05 8.46
N ASP A 120 -23.10 -0.15 7.29
CA ASP A 120 -24.26 0.67 6.93
C ASP A 120 -25.46 0.34 7.86
N TYR A 121 -25.72 -0.96 8.13
CA TYR A 121 -26.79 -1.36 9.06
C TYR A 121 -26.48 -1.01 10.51
N GLU A 122 -25.23 -1.12 10.96
CA GLU A 122 -24.82 -0.71 12.31
C GLU A 122 -25.00 0.80 12.51
N LEU A 123 -24.67 1.60 11.50
CA LEU A 123 -24.86 3.05 11.52
C LEU A 123 -26.36 3.42 11.59
N GLU A 124 -27.17 2.82 10.72
CA GLU A 124 -28.63 3.05 10.72
C GLU A 124 -29.27 2.64 12.06
N LEU A 125 -28.85 1.51 12.62
CA LEU A 125 -29.31 1.01 13.90
C LEU A 125 -28.96 1.96 15.05
N ARG A 126 -27.77 2.56 15.00
CA ARG A 126 -27.35 3.58 15.98
C ARG A 126 -28.20 4.82 15.89
N MET A 127 -28.40 5.35 14.68
CA MET A 127 -29.23 6.54 14.46
C MET A 127 -30.69 6.34 14.94
N LEU A 128 -31.30 5.18 14.66
CA LEU A 128 -32.63 4.84 15.09
C LEU A 128 -32.76 4.65 16.62
N ASN A 129 -31.71 4.23 17.29
CA ASN A 129 -31.68 4.09 18.74
C ASN A 129 -31.52 5.46 19.45
N GLU A 130 -30.87 6.43 18.81
CA GLU A 130 -30.69 7.79 19.34
C GLU A 130 -31.94 8.64 19.17
N ASP A 131 -32.82 8.34 18.22
CA ASP A 131 -34.11 9.01 18.00
C ASP A 131 -35.19 8.42 18.92
N ALA A 132 -35.25 8.91 20.16
CA ALA A 132 -36.15 8.40 21.20
C ALA A 132 -37.65 8.72 20.93
N GLU A 133 -37.94 9.71 20.06
CA GLU A 133 -39.32 10.13 19.77
C GLU A 133 -40.02 9.34 18.65
N ASN A 134 -39.22 8.73 17.75
CA ASN A 134 -39.72 7.97 16.58
C ASN A 134 -39.15 6.54 16.50
N GLN A 135 -39.21 5.77 17.59
CA GLN A 135 -38.73 4.39 17.60
C GLN A 135 -39.52 3.50 16.63
N ASN A 136 -38.93 3.22 15.46
CA ASN A 136 -39.49 2.26 14.52
C ASN A 136 -39.00 0.83 14.88
N PHE A 137 -39.75 0.17 15.77
CA PHE A 137 -39.41 -1.18 16.29
C PHE A 137 -39.32 -2.24 15.16
N GLU A 138 -40.18 -2.13 14.13
CA GLU A 138 -40.13 -3.05 12.99
C GLU A 138 -38.80 -2.90 12.22
N ARG A 139 -38.35 -1.68 11.99
CA ARG A 139 -37.09 -1.40 11.32
C ARG A 139 -35.90 -1.85 12.14
N LEU A 140 -35.92 -1.62 13.46
CA LEU A 140 -34.89 -2.12 14.38
C LEU A 140 -34.79 -3.65 14.39
N ALA A 141 -35.94 -4.35 14.41
CA ALA A 141 -35.96 -5.81 14.36
C ALA A 141 -35.42 -6.34 13.02
N LEU A 142 -35.79 -5.69 11.90
CA LEU A 142 -35.29 -6.03 10.57
C LEU A 142 -33.76 -5.87 10.48
N LEU A 143 -33.21 -4.75 10.95
CA LEU A 143 -31.76 -4.49 10.92
C LEU A 143 -30.99 -5.51 11.76
N ARG A 144 -31.48 -5.83 12.97
CA ARG A 144 -30.88 -6.86 13.83
C ARG A 144 -30.88 -8.23 13.15
N SER A 145 -32.00 -8.60 12.50
CA SER A 145 -32.09 -9.86 11.76
C SER A 145 -31.06 -9.92 10.62
N LYS A 146 -30.92 -8.82 9.85
CA LYS A 146 -29.91 -8.73 8.78
C LYS A 146 -28.49 -8.85 9.31
N LEU A 147 -28.15 -8.16 10.39
CA LEU A 147 -26.84 -8.26 11.04
C LEU A 147 -26.54 -9.68 11.50
N MET A 148 -27.54 -10.39 12.06
CA MET A 148 -27.38 -11.80 12.43
C MET A 148 -27.14 -12.72 11.23
N GLN A 149 -27.71 -12.43 10.06
CA GLN A 149 -27.49 -13.18 8.83
C GLN A 149 -26.13 -12.91 8.18
N LEU A 150 -25.61 -11.69 8.31
CA LEU A 150 -24.31 -11.31 7.78
C LEU A 150 -23.14 -11.88 8.60
N ALA A 151 -23.28 -11.96 9.92
CA ALA A 151 -22.19 -12.36 10.81
C ALA A 151 -21.56 -13.71 10.43
N PRO A 152 -22.30 -14.83 10.22
CA PRO A 152 -21.69 -16.10 9.87
C PRO A 152 -21.05 -16.10 8.47
N GLN A 153 -21.57 -15.33 7.52
CA GLN A 153 -21.00 -15.21 6.19
C GLN A 153 -19.65 -14.49 6.21
N ILE A 154 -19.55 -13.45 7.03
CA ILE A 154 -18.29 -12.71 7.25
C ILE A 154 -17.28 -13.63 7.93
N GLU A 155 -17.68 -14.34 8.98
CA GLU A 155 -16.81 -15.26 9.73
C GLU A 155 -16.29 -16.40 8.84
N GLU A 156 -17.13 -16.98 7.98
CA GLU A 156 -16.72 -18.00 7.02
C GLU A 156 -15.66 -17.49 6.04
N LEU A 157 -15.84 -16.27 5.51
CA LEU A 157 -14.89 -15.68 4.57
C LEU A 157 -13.60 -15.24 5.25
N GLU A 158 -13.67 -14.76 6.50
CA GLU A 158 -12.49 -14.40 7.30
C GLU A 158 -11.65 -15.61 7.72
N ALA A 159 -12.29 -16.78 7.90
CA ALA A 159 -11.60 -18.03 8.22
C ALA A 159 -10.85 -18.65 7.02
N LYS A 160 -11.15 -18.21 5.80
CA LYS A 160 -10.44 -18.70 4.60
C LYS A 160 -8.99 -18.20 4.58
N PRO A 161 -8.05 -19.01 4.06
CA PRO A 161 -6.68 -18.57 3.86
C PRO A 161 -6.65 -17.38 2.89
N LYS A 162 -5.87 -16.36 3.24
CA LYS A 162 -5.68 -15.20 2.37
C LYS A 162 -4.86 -15.60 1.14
N PRO A 163 -5.17 -15.06 -0.04
CA PRO A 163 -4.36 -15.31 -1.22
C PRO A 163 -2.97 -14.67 -1.04
N ALA A 164 -1.94 -15.41 -1.44
CA ALA A 164 -0.56 -14.94 -1.35
C ALA A 164 -0.15 -14.22 -2.63
N VAL A 165 0.62 -13.14 -2.48
CA VAL A 165 1.32 -12.50 -3.60
C VAL A 165 2.47 -13.41 -4.02
N THR A 166 2.63 -13.65 -5.32
CA THR A 166 3.62 -14.56 -5.90
C THR A 166 4.54 -13.85 -6.88
N MET A 167 5.66 -14.52 -7.21
CA MET A 167 6.57 -14.06 -8.29
C MET A 167 5.85 -13.86 -9.63
N GLU A 168 4.79 -14.61 -9.87
CA GLU A 168 4.00 -14.48 -11.08
C GLU A 168 3.26 -13.15 -11.15
N ASN A 169 2.70 -12.69 -10.02
CA ASN A 169 2.07 -11.39 -9.92
C ASN A 169 3.08 -10.28 -10.18
N LEU A 170 4.27 -10.32 -9.52
CA LEU A 170 5.33 -9.34 -9.76
C LEU A 170 5.77 -9.27 -11.22
N ALA A 171 6.05 -10.44 -11.82
CA ALA A 171 6.47 -10.52 -13.21
C ALA A 171 5.43 -9.99 -14.19
N ARG A 172 4.14 -10.21 -13.92
CA ARG A 172 3.02 -9.69 -14.71
C ARG A 172 2.93 -8.17 -14.64
N ILE A 173 3.08 -7.58 -13.46
CA ILE A 173 3.06 -6.12 -13.31
C ILE A 173 4.25 -5.49 -14.03
N ILE A 174 5.46 -6.07 -13.89
CA ILE A 174 6.63 -5.59 -14.62
C ILE A 174 6.42 -5.68 -16.14
N GLU A 175 5.81 -6.76 -16.64
CA GLU A 175 5.46 -6.89 -18.06
C GLU A 175 4.50 -5.79 -18.51
N LEU A 176 3.50 -5.44 -17.69
CA LEU A 176 2.56 -4.35 -17.98
C LEU A 176 3.28 -3.00 -18.11
N TRP A 177 4.24 -2.73 -17.25
CA TRP A 177 4.95 -1.44 -17.23
C TRP A 177 6.06 -1.36 -18.27
N THR A 178 6.87 -2.41 -18.40
CA THR A 178 8.10 -2.41 -19.21
C THR A 178 7.94 -3.06 -20.57
N LYS A 179 6.86 -3.81 -20.79
CA LYS A 179 6.63 -4.66 -21.97
C LYS A 179 7.63 -5.82 -22.10
N ILE A 180 8.40 -6.11 -21.07
CA ILE A 180 9.30 -7.28 -21.02
C ILE A 180 8.46 -8.50 -20.62
N PRO A 181 8.46 -9.60 -21.43
CA PRO A 181 7.61 -10.75 -21.14
C PRO A 181 7.90 -11.39 -19.77
N ALA A 182 6.86 -11.66 -18.99
CA ALA A 182 6.95 -12.28 -17.67
C ALA A 182 7.70 -13.64 -17.70
N SER A 183 7.62 -14.37 -18.80
CA SER A 183 8.38 -15.62 -19.01
C SER A 183 9.88 -15.43 -18.98
N LYS A 184 10.40 -14.31 -19.53
CA LYS A 184 11.83 -13.97 -19.48
C LYS A 184 12.27 -13.59 -18.07
N ILE A 185 11.43 -12.82 -17.36
CA ILE A 185 11.70 -12.41 -15.97
C ILE A 185 11.83 -13.65 -15.09
N LYS A 186 10.87 -14.57 -15.16
CA LYS A 186 10.88 -15.82 -14.40
C LYS A 186 12.09 -16.70 -14.74
N ALA A 187 12.41 -16.85 -16.03
CA ALA A 187 13.54 -17.69 -16.46
C ALA A 187 14.88 -17.17 -15.93
N GLN A 188 15.09 -15.86 -15.91
CA GLN A 188 16.32 -15.25 -15.39
C GLN A 188 16.47 -15.45 -13.88
N GLU A 189 15.38 -15.28 -13.13
CA GLU A 189 15.39 -15.51 -11.67
C GLU A 189 15.64 -16.98 -11.32
N TYR A 190 15.03 -17.94 -12.05
CA TYR A 190 15.29 -19.37 -11.85
C TYR A 190 16.75 -19.77 -12.15
N GLN A 191 17.40 -19.11 -13.12
CA GLN A 191 18.81 -19.37 -13.41
C GLN A 191 19.74 -18.86 -12.32
N GLN A 192 19.43 -17.71 -11.70
CA GLN A 192 20.24 -17.17 -10.61
C GLN A 192 20.13 -18.00 -9.32
N LEU A 193 18.92 -18.50 -9.01
CA LEU A 193 18.71 -19.40 -7.86
C LEU A 193 19.43 -20.76 -8.01
N LYS A 194 19.74 -21.19 -9.23
CA LYS A 194 20.49 -22.43 -9.49
C LYS A 194 22.01 -22.24 -9.53
N GLY A 195 22.47 -20.99 -9.55
CA GLY A 195 23.90 -20.64 -9.59
C GLY A 195 24.50 -20.30 -8.22
N LEU A 196 23.71 -20.40 -7.16
CA LEU A 196 24.09 -20.31 -5.75
C LEU A 196 24.20 -21.72 -5.15
#